data_12269154d17928cf10bd49d2c9fe49f8
#
_entry.id   12269154d17928cf10bd49d2c9fe49f8
#
_cell.length_a   1.000
_cell.length_b   1.000
_cell.length_c   1.000
_cell.angle_alpha   90.00
_cell.angle_beta   90.00
_cell.angle_gamma   90.00
#
_symmetry.space_group_name_H-M   'P 1'
#
loop_
_entity.id
_entity.type
_entity.pdbx_description
1 polymer ?
#
loop_
_entity_poly.entity_id
_entity_poly.type
_entity_poly.pdbx_seq_one_letter_code
_entity_poly.pdbx_strand_id
1 'polypeptide(L)'
;MSDLSDLKELTKAKEAQEMQELKDKIIERLRSVKRDGIEELIKYLVEKTDYFTAPASTKFHSNFDGGLAFHSNNVVELLIQKNQQYKLGLSKDTIYLTGYLHDFCKCNLYEKTMRLKKDEITGKWIGYAAYEFDEKIPLGHGEKSVILLQQFVKLSLEECLMIRWHMGAYIPKEEYRDFNKAIEMYKSVLAFSNADAEASHFLEEVREPELFTIEEYNQYVKEKAMKIRE
;
A
#
# COMPACT_ATOMS: atom_id res chain seq x y z
N MET A 1 -18.63 -13.61 -29.55
CA MET A 1 -17.28 -13.44 -28.94
C MET A 1 -16.87 -11.97 -28.76
N SER A 2 -17.43 -11.00 -29.52
CA SER A 2 -17.18 -9.55 -29.33
C SER A 2 -17.64 -9.03 -27.95
N ASP A 3 -18.80 -9.46 -27.47
CA ASP A 3 -19.47 -8.95 -26.27
C ASP A 3 -18.64 -9.10 -24.96
N LEU A 4 -17.90 -10.20 -24.81
CA LEU A 4 -17.11 -10.48 -23.60
C LEU A 4 -15.76 -9.71 -23.58
N SER A 5 -15.20 -9.46 -24.75
CA SER A 5 -13.99 -8.64 -24.93
C SER A 5 -14.30 -7.18 -24.64
N ASP A 6 -15.39 -6.69 -25.20
CA ASP A 6 -15.84 -5.31 -25.03
C ASP A 6 -16.20 -5.00 -23.57
N LEU A 7 -16.80 -5.97 -22.85
CA LEU A 7 -17.11 -5.85 -21.43
C LEU A 7 -15.83 -5.77 -20.57
N LYS A 8 -14.81 -6.57 -20.89
CA LYS A 8 -13.51 -6.54 -20.19
C LYS A 8 -12.78 -5.21 -20.40
N GLU A 9 -12.83 -4.67 -21.62
CA GLU A 9 -12.21 -3.37 -21.92
C GLU A 9 -12.91 -2.22 -21.18
N LEU A 10 -14.26 -2.24 -21.14
CA LEU A 10 -15.03 -1.27 -20.37
C LEU A 10 -14.74 -1.34 -18.87
N THR A 11 -14.61 -2.54 -18.32
CA THR A 11 -14.28 -2.73 -16.90
C THR A 11 -12.89 -2.18 -16.60
N LYS A 12 -11.87 -2.49 -17.43
CA LYS A 12 -10.51 -1.96 -17.26
C LYS A 12 -10.47 -0.44 -17.38
N ALA A 13 -11.21 0.14 -18.33
CA ALA A 13 -11.28 1.59 -18.49
C ALA A 13 -11.90 2.26 -17.27
N LYS A 14 -12.95 1.68 -16.70
CA LYS A 14 -13.58 2.18 -15.47
C LYS A 14 -12.64 2.09 -14.27
N GLU A 15 -11.98 0.95 -14.06
CA GLU A 15 -10.98 0.79 -12.99
C GLU A 15 -9.84 1.81 -13.12
N ALA A 16 -9.36 2.05 -14.33
CA ALA A 16 -8.32 3.04 -14.59
C ALA A 16 -8.77 4.47 -14.25
N GLN A 17 -10.03 4.81 -14.57
CA GLN A 17 -10.61 6.10 -14.22
C GLN A 17 -10.75 6.25 -12.69
N GLU A 18 -11.28 5.24 -12.00
CA GLU A 18 -11.43 5.23 -10.54
C GLU A 18 -10.07 5.40 -9.83
N MET A 19 -9.03 4.74 -10.35
CA MET A 19 -7.66 4.88 -9.83
C MET A 19 -7.07 6.27 -10.10
N GLN A 20 -7.38 6.90 -11.24
CA GLN A 20 -6.95 8.27 -11.51
C GLN A 20 -7.65 9.28 -10.57
N GLU A 21 -8.95 9.13 -10.37
CA GLU A 21 -9.73 9.97 -9.43
C GLU A 21 -9.19 9.82 -7.99
N LEU A 22 -8.84 8.60 -7.59
CA LEU A 22 -8.23 8.32 -6.30
C LEU A 22 -6.86 9.01 -6.16
N LYS A 23 -6.02 8.91 -7.18
CA LYS A 23 -4.72 9.59 -7.22
C LYS A 23 -4.88 11.09 -7.06
N ASP A 24 -5.78 11.70 -7.81
CA ASP A 24 -6.02 13.14 -7.77
C ASP A 24 -6.52 13.58 -6.38
N LYS A 25 -7.44 12.81 -5.78
CA LYS A 25 -7.93 13.01 -4.42
C LYS A 25 -6.80 12.95 -3.39
N ILE A 26 -5.91 11.96 -3.46
CA ILE A 26 -4.79 11.81 -2.53
C ILE A 26 -3.84 12.99 -2.66
N ILE A 27 -3.48 13.36 -3.89
CA ILE A 27 -2.59 14.51 -4.16
C ILE A 27 -3.20 15.82 -3.65
N GLU A 28 -4.49 16.07 -3.90
CA GLU A 28 -5.19 17.26 -3.42
C GLU A 28 -5.18 17.34 -1.88
N ARG A 29 -5.49 16.21 -1.21
CA ARG A 29 -5.48 16.14 0.25
C ARG A 29 -4.08 16.32 0.84
N LEU A 30 -3.05 15.69 0.27
CA LEU A 30 -1.67 15.89 0.70
C LEU A 30 -1.22 17.34 0.48
N ARG A 31 -1.57 17.96 -0.65
CA ARG A 31 -1.27 19.37 -0.94
C ARG A 31 -1.96 20.35 0.04
N SER A 32 -3.07 19.95 0.64
CA SER A 32 -3.74 20.76 1.65
C SER A 32 -3.03 20.76 3.03
N VAL A 33 -2.08 19.86 3.23
CA VAL A 33 -1.28 19.74 4.46
C VAL A 33 -0.33 20.92 4.59
N LYS A 34 -0.37 21.59 5.72
CA LYS A 34 0.47 22.78 5.98
C LYS A 34 1.77 22.39 6.67
N ARG A 35 2.65 21.78 5.93
CA ARG A 35 3.99 21.36 6.39
C ARG A 35 5.04 21.71 5.35
N ASP A 36 6.19 22.19 5.82
CA ASP A 36 7.35 22.39 4.97
C ASP A 36 7.76 21.04 4.35
N GLY A 37 8.14 21.04 3.08
CA GLY A 37 8.58 19.87 2.35
C GLY A 37 7.45 19.02 1.72
N ILE A 38 6.17 19.39 1.89
CA ILE A 38 5.03 18.61 1.37
C ILE A 38 5.02 18.55 -0.17
N GLU A 39 5.36 19.62 -0.86
CA GLU A 39 5.39 19.65 -2.34
C GLU A 39 6.53 18.78 -2.89
N GLU A 40 7.71 18.78 -2.24
CA GLU A 40 8.81 17.88 -2.57
C GLU A 40 8.42 16.42 -2.37
N LEU A 41 7.71 16.12 -1.28
CA LEU A 41 7.21 14.77 -1.01
C LEU A 41 6.20 14.32 -2.07
N ILE A 42 5.22 15.16 -2.43
CA ILE A 42 4.23 14.86 -3.48
C ILE A 42 4.94 14.63 -4.83
N LYS A 43 5.89 15.49 -5.17
CA LYS A 43 6.68 15.32 -6.39
C LYS A 43 7.46 14.00 -6.38
N TYR A 44 8.08 13.65 -5.26
CA TYR A 44 8.79 12.38 -5.10
C TYR A 44 7.85 11.18 -5.24
N LEU A 45 6.67 11.20 -4.59
CA LEU A 45 5.66 10.15 -4.72
C LEU A 45 5.24 9.90 -6.17
N VAL A 46 5.03 10.98 -6.93
CA VAL A 46 4.53 10.90 -8.31
C VAL A 46 5.62 10.51 -9.31
N GLU A 47 6.84 11.06 -9.15
CA GLU A 47 7.89 10.95 -10.17
C GLU A 47 8.93 9.86 -9.86
N LYS A 48 9.09 9.46 -8.60
CA LYS A 48 10.19 8.60 -8.14
C LYS A 48 9.75 7.31 -7.48
N THR A 49 8.45 7.16 -7.26
CA THR A 49 7.92 5.95 -6.62
C THR A 49 6.77 5.34 -7.42
N ASP A 50 6.51 4.09 -7.13
CA ASP A 50 5.35 3.33 -7.62
C ASP A 50 4.15 3.39 -6.67
N TYR A 51 4.08 4.36 -5.75
CA TYR A 51 3.03 4.48 -4.73
C TYR A 51 1.61 4.30 -5.29
N PHE A 52 1.34 4.86 -6.48
CA PHE A 52 0.03 4.80 -7.12
C PHE A 52 -0.19 3.54 -7.97
N THR A 53 0.82 2.69 -8.09
CA THR A 53 0.75 1.44 -8.88
C THR A 53 1.20 0.21 -8.10
N ALA A 54 1.87 0.39 -6.95
CA ALA A 54 2.26 -0.71 -6.07
C ALA A 54 1.05 -1.40 -5.44
N PRO A 55 1.10 -2.71 -5.16
CA PRO A 55 0.13 -3.40 -4.33
C PRO A 55 0.31 -3.05 -2.85
N ALA A 56 -0.73 -3.17 -2.03
CA ALA A 56 -0.61 -3.05 -0.58
C ALA A 56 0.04 -4.29 0.05
N SER A 57 -0.15 -5.45 -0.57
CA SER A 57 0.45 -6.72 -0.15
C SER A 57 0.72 -7.62 -1.36
N THR A 58 1.52 -8.68 -1.17
CA THR A 58 1.79 -9.65 -2.24
C THR A 58 0.72 -10.72 -2.39
N LYS A 59 -0.07 -11.02 -1.34
CA LYS A 59 -1.00 -12.17 -1.29
C LYS A 59 -2.26 -11.93 -0.46
N PHE A 60 -2.32 -10.83 0.25
CA PHE A 60 -3.42 -10.50 1.15
C PHE A 60 -4.25 -9.36 0.57
N HIS A 61 -4.81 -8.50 1.41
CA HIS A 61 -5.63 -7.37 1.00
C HIS A 61 -4.95 -6.51 -0.07
N SER A 62 -5.75 -5.98 -0.98
CA SER A 62 -5.33 -5.03 -2.03
C SER A 62 -4.05 -5.45 -2.77
N ASN A 63 -3.96 -6.73 -3.14
CA ASN A 63 -2.83 -7.36 -3.84
C ASN A 63 -2.88 -7.12 -5.36
N PHE A 64 -3.20 -5.92 -5.79
CA PHE A 64 -3.36 -5.51 -7.18
C PHE A 64 -2.66 -4.17 -7.46
N ASP A 65 -2.45 -3.87 -8.73
CA ASP A 65 -1.82 -2.61 -9.16
C ASP A 65 -2.62 -1.41 -8.66
N GLY A 66 -1.99 -0.53 -7.85
CA GLY A 66 -2.63 0.60 -7.16
C GLY A 66 -3.22 0.27 -5.78
N GLY A 67 -3.10 -0.97 -5.33
CA GLY A 67 -3.62 -1.42 -4.05
C GLY A 67 -3.08 -0.63 -2.85
N LEU A 68 -1.82 -0.16 -2.91
CA LEU A 68 -1.23 0.65 -1.84
C LEU A 68 -1.95 1.99 -1.65
N ALA A 69 -2.22 2.70 -2.73
CA ALA A 69 -2.97 3.96 -2.69
C ALA A 69 -4.43 3.73 -2.26
N PHE A 70 -5.05 2.65 -2.73
CA PHE A 70 -6.42 2.26 -2.35
C PHE A 70 -6.52 1.95 -0.85
N HIS A 71 -5.64 1.11 -0.32
CA HIS A 71 -5.54 0.80 1.11
C HIS A 71 -5.33 2.06 1.95
N SER A 72 -4.34 2.88 1.60
CA SER A 72 -4.04 4.11 2.32
C SER A 72 -5.24 5.07 2.38
N ASN A 73 -6.04 5.14 1.30
CA ASN A 73 -7.27 5.94 1.32
C ASN A 73 -8.32 5.36 2.28
N ASN A 74 -8.51 4.05 2.32
CA ASN A 74 -9.43 3.40 3.26
C ASN A 74 -9.02 3.67 4.71
N VAL A 75 -7.73 3.57 5.02
CA VAL A 75 -7.19 3.90 6.35
C VAL A 75 -7.48 5.36 6.71
N VAL A 76 -7.29 6.31 5.79
CA VAL A 76 -7.62 7.73 6.02
C VAL A 76 -9.09 7.91 6.34
N GLU A 77 -10.00 7.32 5.56
CA GLU A 77 -11.44 7.48 5.77
C GLU A 77 -11.88 6.88 7.11
N LEU A 78 -11.36 5.72 7.49
CA LEU A 78 -11.62 5.12 8.81
C LEU A 78 -11.02 5.96 9.95
N LEU A 79 -9.82 6.50 9.77
CA LEU A 79 -9.21 7.35 10.79
C LEU A 79 -9.99 8.66 11.00
N ILE A 80 -10.56 9.26 9.95
CA ILE A 80 -11.47 10.41 10.06
C ILE A 80 -12.68 10.05 10.93
N GLN A 81 -13.31 8.89 10.67
CA GLN A 81 -14.45 8.41 11.45
C GLN A 81 -14.09 8.19 12.93
N LYS A 82 -12.96 7.51 13.20
CA LYS A 82 -12.47 7.25 14.55
C LYS A 82 -12.09 8.55 15.28
N ASN A 83 -11.48 9.49 14.58
CA ASN A 83 -11.16 10.81 15.15
C ASN A 83 -12.42 11.53 15.64
N GLN A 84 -13.50 11.50 14.87
CA GLN A 84 -14.80 12.06 15.26
C GLN A 84 -15.44 11.28 16.41
N GLN A 85 -15.52 9.96 16.28
CA GLN A 85 -16.16 9.05 17.24
C GLN A 85 -15.52 9.13 18.63
N TYR A 86 -14.19 9.09 18.70
CA TYR A 86 -13.43 9.05 19.95
C TYR A 86 -12.93 10.43 20.40
N LYS A 87 -13.21 11.48 19.63
CA LYS A 87 -12.80 12.87 19.91
C LYS A 87 -11.29 12.97 20.14
N LEU A 88 -10.50 12.33 19.25
CA LEU A 88 -9.04 12.25 19.42
C LEU A 88 -8.35 13.61 19.24
N GLY A 89 -8.98 14.56 18.56
CA GLY A 89 -8.42 15.90 18.34
C GLY A 89 -7.33 15.96 17.27
N LEU A 90 -7.20 14.92 16.43
CA LEU A 90 -6.24 14.91 15.33
C LEU A 90 -6.58 15.98 14.30
N SER A 91 -5.55 16.70 13.86
CA SER A 91 -5.68 17.64 12.74
C SER A 91 -5.84 16.91 11.41
N LYS A 92 -6.38 17.61 10.39
CA LYS A 92 -6.42 17.06 9.04
C LYS A 92 -5.01 16.75 8.52
N ASP A 93 -4.03 17.59 8.84
CA ASP A 93 -2.63 17.38 8.45
C ASP A 93 -2.10 16.07 9.00
N THR A 94 -2.30 15.80 10.29
CA THR A 94 -1.90 14.53 10.93
C THR A 94 -2.59 13.33 10.30
N ILE A 95 -3.92 13.41 10.09
CA ILE A 95 -4.69 12.30 9.48
C ILE A 95 -4.19 12.00 8.07
N TYR A 96 -3.96 13.02 7.24
CA TYR A 96 -3.54 12.82 5.85
C TYR A 96 -2.09 12.33 5.76
N LEU A 97 -1.18 12.91 6.55
CA LEU A 97 0.21 12.47 6.57
C LEU A 97 0.33 11.02 7.05
N THR A 98 -0.26 10.71 8.20
CA THR A 98 -0.13 9.35 8.76
C THR A 98 -0.90 8.34 7.92
N GLY A 99 -2.15 8.60 7.57
CA GLY A 99 -3.00 7.67 6.87
C GLY A 99 -2.55 7.35 5.45
N TYR A 100 -2.17 8.37 4.65
CA TYR A 100 -1.68 8.12 3.30
C TYR A 100 -0.28 7.54 3.24
N LEU A 101 0.56 7.80 4.25
CA LEU A 101 2.00 7.54 4.14
C LEU A 101 2.54 6.55 5.19
N HIS A 102 1.66 5.90 5.98
CA HIS A 102 2.12 4.91 6.98
C HIS A 102 2.93 3.77 6.35
N ASP A 103 2.55 3.37 5.16
CA ASP A 103 3.14 2.31 4.36
C ASP A 103 4.11 2.84 3.29
N PHE A 104 4.67 4.03 3.48
CA PHE A 104 5.63 4.62 2.54
C PHE A 104 6.84 3.71 2.26
N CYS A 105 7.19 2.86 3.21
CA CYS A 105 8.23 1.83 3.06
C CYS A 105 7.93 0.79 1.97
N LYS A 106 6.68 0.67 1.51
CA LYS A 106 6.27 -0.24 0.43
C LYS A 106 6.52 0.34 -0.97
N CYS A 107 6.82 1.63 -1.08
CA CYS A 107 7.19 2.23 -2.36
C CYS A 107 8.47 1.60 -2.93
N ASN A 108 8.42 1.21 -4.20
CA ASN A 108 9.54 0.56 -4.91
C ASN A 108 10.06 -0.72 -4.21
N LEU A 109 9.20 -1.40 -3.45
CA LEU A 109 9.53 -2.60 -2.70
C LEU A 109 9.21 -3.88 -3.48
N TYR A 110 8.22 -3.82 -4.37
CA TYR A 110 7.71 -5.00 -5.05
C TYR A 110 8.10 -5.00 -6.53
N GLU A 111 8.63 -6.13 -7.00
CA GLU A 111 8.81 -6.40 -8.43
C GLU A 111 7.72 -7.36 -8.90
N LYS A 112 6.98 -6.96 -9.96
CA LYS A 112 5.99 -7.85 -10.60
C LYS A 112 6.73 -8.91 -11.40
N THR A 113 6.39 -10.16 -11.16
CA THR A 113 7.03 -11.32 -11.78
C THR A 113 5.99 -12.35 -12.20
N MET A 114 6.41 -13.35 -13.01
CA MET A 114 5.60 -14.52 -13.29
C MET A 114 6.19 -15.74 -12.60
N ARG A 115 5.30 -16.57 -12.02
CA ARG A 115 5.64 -17.85 -11.41
C ARG A 115 4.83 -18.96 -12.04
N LEU A 116 5.26 -20.22 -11.84
CA LEU A 116 4.52 -21.39 -12.26
C LEU A 116 3.81 -22.04 -11.08
N LYS A 117 2.58 -22.49 -11.34
CA LYS A 117 1.85 -23.40 -10.44
C LYS A 117 1.22 -24.52 -11.26
N LYS A 118 0.91 -25.63 -10.59
CA LYS A 118 0.13 -26.71 -11.20
C LYS A 118 -1.35 -26.38 -11.01
N ASP A 119 -2.10 -26.37 -12.10
CA ASP A 119 -3.54 -26.20 -12.04
C ASP A 119 -4.17 -27.44 -11.39
N GLU A 120 -4.96 -27.23 -10.35
CA GLU A 120 -5.51 -28.31 -9.52
C GLU A 120 -6.56 -29.16 -10.27
N ILE A 121 -7.23 -28.58 -11.26
CA ILE A 121 -8.29 -29.24 -12.01
C ILE A 121 -7.70 -30.04 -13.18
N THR A 122 -6.86 -29.41 -13.96
CA THR A 122 -6.34 -30.00 -15.20
C THR A 122 -5.01 -30.73 -15.00
N GLY A 123 -4.31 -30.48 -13.89
CA GLY A 123 -2.97 -31.00 -13.61
C GLY A 123 -1.87 -30.41 -14.50
N LYS A 124 -2.17 -29.43 -15.35
CA LYS A 124 -1.20 -28.76 -16.24
C LYS A 124 -0.46 -27.62 -15.52
N TRP A 125 0.74 -27.32 -15.98
CA TRP A 125 1.47 -26.14 -15.54
C TRP A 125 0.90 -24.89 -16.18
N ILE A 126 0.65 -23.86 -15.36
CA ILE A 126 0.17 -22.55 -15.76
C ILE A 126 1.04 -21.46 -15.11
N GLY A 127 1.25 -20.38 -15.83
CA GLY A 127 1.87 -19.18 -15.30
C GLY A 127 0.87 -18.37 -14.46
N TYR A 128 1.35 -17.62 -13.49
CA TYR A 128 0.55 -16.65 -12.75
C TYR A 128 1.37 -15.43 -12.37
N ALA A 129 0.72 -14.26 -12.32
CA ALA A 129 1.33 -13.04 -11.84
C ALA A 129 1.64 -13.15 -10.34
N ALA A 130 2.79 -12.67 -9.93
CA ALA A 130 3.22 -12.62 -8.53
C ALA A 130 4.02 -11.35 -8.27
N TYR A 131 4.15 -10.97 -7.00
CA TYR A 131 5.06 -9.91 -6.57
C TYR A 131 6.19 -10.52 -5.75
N GLU A 132 7.40 -10.06 -5.98
CA GLU A 132 8.60 -10.43 -5.23
C GLU A 132 9.08 -9.22 -4.42
N PHE A 133 9.64 -9.50 -3.24
CA PHE A 133 10.25 -8.46 -2.40
C PHE A 133 11.65 -8.13 -2.91
N ASP A 134 11.92 -6.84 -3.10
CA ASP A 134 13.26 -6.30 -3.33
C ASP A 134 13.64 -5.37 -2.16
N GLU A 135 13.91 -5.97 -0.99
CA GLU A 135 14.21 -5.23 0.24
C GLU A 135 15.60 -4.61 0.20
N LYS A 136 15.64 -3.28 0.06
CA LYS A 136 16.88 -2.51 -0.02
C LYS A 136 17.31 -1.90 1.32
N ILE A 137 16.36 -1.75 2.26
CA ILE A 137 16.61 -1.09 3.55
C ILE A 137 16.14 -2.02 4.67
N PRO A 138 17.05 -2.75 5.35
CA PRO A 138 16.70 -3.75 6.36
C PRO A 138 16.31 -3.10 7.70
N LEU A 139 15.17 -2.43 7.72
CA LEU A 139 14.56 -1.81 8.89
C LEU A 139 13.17 -2.39 9.11
N GLY A 140 12.67 -2.28 10.32
CA GLY A 140 11.28 -2.60 10.63
C GLY A 140 10.31 -1.77 9.79
N HIS A 141 9.14 -2.32 9.52
CA HIS A 141 8.18 -1.77 8.58
C HIS A 141 7.79 -0.32 8.90
N GLY A 142 7.29 -0.08 10.12
CA GLY A 142 6.90 1.25 10.54
C GLY A 142 8.06 2.23 10.70
N GLU A 143 9.20 1.77 11.24
CA GLU A 143 10.41 2.60 11.39
C GLU A 143 10.92 3.08 10.05
N LYS A 144 10.92 2.20 9.04
CA LYS A 144 11.34 2.55 7.69
C LYS A 144 10.48 3.68 7.13
N SER A 145 9.15 3.59 7.24
CA SER A 145 8.24 4.64 6.80
C SER A 145 8.53 5.97 7.51
N VAL A 146 8.70 5.97 8.83
CA VAL A 146 9.04 7.18 9.59
C VAL A 146 10.35 7.80 9.12
N ILE A 147 11.42 6.99 8.98
CA ILE A 147 12.74 7.47 8.57
C ILE A 147 12.72 8.05 7.16
N LEU A 148 12.04 7.40 6.23
CA LEU A 148 11.93 7.86 4.86
C LEU A 148 11.10 9.15 4.76
N LEU A 149 9.99 9.26 5.47
CA LEU A 149 9.14 10.46 5.47
C LEU A 149 9.82 11.67 6.08
N GLN A 150 10.63 11.47 7.13
CA GLN A 150 11.35 12.57 7.78
C GLN A 150 12.46 13.18 6.91
N GLN A 151 12.77 12.60 5.75
CA GLN A 151 13.62 13.23 4.74
C GLN A 151 12.92 14.38 4.02
N PHE A 152 11.59 14.44 4.06
CA PHE A 152 10.76 15.44 3.38
C PHE A 152 10.03 16.35 4.37
N VAL A 153 9.34 15.74 5.34
CA VAL A 153 8.47 16.46 6.27
C VAL A 153 8.82 16.11 7.71
N LYS A 154 8.79 17.12 8.58
CA LYS A 154 8.98 16.89 10.01
C LYS A 154 7.72 16.28 10.60
N LEU A 155 7.82 15.08 11.17
CA LEU A 155 6.75 14.41 11.89
C LEU A 155 6.80 14.76 13.38
N SER A 156 5.64 14.91 14.02
CA SER A 156 5.51 14.96 15.47
C SER A 156 5.77 13.59 16.10
N LEU A 157 6.01 13.53 17.41
CA LEU A 157 6.17 12.25 18.11
C LEU A 157 4.92 11.38 17.99
N GLU A 158 3.72 11.97 18.08
CA GLU A 158 2.45 11.27 17.91
C GLU A 158 2.36 10.63 16.51
N GLU A 159 2.66 11.38 15.46
CA GLU A 159 2.67 10.89 14.07
C GLU A 159 3.69 9.77 13.87
N CYS A 160 4.90 9.91 14.43
CA CYS A 160 5.91 8.86 14.41
C CYS A 160 5.40 7.57 15.07
N LEU A 161 4.76 7.68 16.24
CA LEU A 161 4.24 6.53 16.96
C LEU A 161 3.02 5.91 16.27
N MET A 162 2.13 6.70 15.65
CA MET A 162 1.05 6.19 14.82
C MET A 162 1.59 5.36 13.67
N ILE A 163 2.54 5.89 12.90
CA ILE A 163 3.14 5.19 11.76
C ILE A 163 3.95 3.97 12.23
N ARG A 164 4.77 4.11 13.29
CA ARG A 164 5.59 3.00 13.80
C ARG A 164 4.76 1.80 14.23
N TRP A 165 3.62 2.04 14.84
CA TRP A 165 2.81 1.01 15.48
C TRP A 165 1.52 0.65 14.71
N HIS A 166 1.38 1.06 13.43
CA HIS A 166 0.17 0.79 12.68
C HIS A 166 -0.16 -0.70 12.55
N MET A 167 0.86 -1.57 12.48
CA MET A 167 0.68 -3.02 12.41
C MET A 167 -0.01 -3.63 13.63
N GLY A 168 -0.11 -2.91 14.76
CA GLY A 168 -0.91 -3.29 15.92
C GLY A 168 -0.62 -4.70 16.43
N ALA A 169 -1.60 -5.60 16.32
CA ALA A 169 -1.49 -6.97 16.81
C ALA A 169 -0.47 -7.85 16.06
N TYR A 170 0.02 -7.42 14.90
CA TYR A 170 0.97 -8.18 14.07
C TYR A 170 2.44 -7.89 14.39
N ILE A 171 2.71 -7.09 15.44
CA ILE A 171 4.08 -6.84 15.89
C ILE A 171 4.63 -8.03 16.71
N PRO A 172 5.97 -8.18 16.83
CA PRO A 172 6.59 -9.16 17.71
C PRO A 172 6.13 -9.01 19.16
N LYS A 173 6.00 -10.12 19.89
CA LYS A 173 5.54 -10.12 21.29
C LYS A 173 6.43 -9.31 22.22
N GLU A 174 7.71 -9.25 21.92
CA GLU A 174 8.74 -8.52 22.65
C GLU A 174 8.47 -7.00 22.64
N GLU A 175 7.77 -6.53 21.62
CA GLU A 175 7.45 -5.11 21.42
C GLU A 175 6.08 -4.71 22.02
N TYR A 176 5.26 -5.65 22.50
CA TYR A 176 3.92 -5.34 23.03
C TYR A 176 3.95 -4.35 24.21
N ARG A 177 4.98 -4.38 25.04
CA ARG A 177 5.12 -3.41 26.14
C ARG A 177 5.26 -1.99 25.60
N ASP A 178 6.06 -1.80 24.57
CA ASP A 178 6.36 -0.49 24.02
C ASP A 178 5.17 0.02 23.16
N PHE A 179 4.47 -0.88 22.46
CA PHE A 179 3.20 -0.57 21.81
C PHE A 179 2.13 -0.10 22.81
N ASN A 180 1.93 -0.83 23.92
CA ASN A 180 1.00 -0.42 24.95
C ASN A 180 1.38 0.93 25.56
N LYS A 181 2.68 1.18 25.74
CA LYS A 181 3.17 2.47 26.23
C LYS A 181 2.87 3.61 25.24
N ALA A 182 3.02 3.37 23.94
CA ALA A 182 2.64 4.35 22.92
C ALA A 182 1.13 4.65 22.94
N ILE A 183 0.28 3.63 23.15
CA ILE A 183 -1.18 3.81 23.32
C ILE A 183 -1.53 4.62 24.58
N GLU A 184 -0.80 4.42 25.68
CA GLU A 184 -0.98 5.22 26.90
C GLU A 184 -0.65 6.70 26.65
N MET A 185 0.40 6.96 25.89
CA MET A 185 0.82 8.32 25.52
C MET A 185 -0.19 8.98 24.57
N TYR A 186 -0.61 8.25 23.53
CA TYR A 186 -1.50 8.76 22.48
C TYR A 186 -2.53 7.70 22.07
N LYS A 187 -3.81 7.93 22.39
CA LYS A 187 -4.91 7.03 22.01
C LYS A 187 -5.09 6.89 20.48
N SER A 188 -4.60 7.87 19.75
CA SER A 188 -4.54 7.85 18.28
C SER A 188 -3.73 6.67 17.72
N VAL A 189 -2.71 6.18 18.43
CA VAL A 189 -1.94 5.00 18.03
C VAL A 189 -2.83 3.76 17.92
N LEU A 190 -3.68 3.50 18.93
CA LEU A 190 -4.64 2.39 18.88
C LEU A 190 -5.71 2.61 17.81
N ALA A 191 -6.25 3.82 17.74
CA ALA A 191 -7.27 4.15 16.74
C ALA A 191 -6.73 3.98 15.31
N PHE A 192 -5.46 4.32 15.09
CA PHE A 192 -4.81 4.19 13.80
C PHE A 192 -4.55 2.73 13.43
N SER A 193 -3.97 1.93 14.34
CA SER A 193 -3.74 0.51 14.07
C SER A 193 -5.05 -0.27 13.85
N ASN A 194 -6.14 0.14 14.51
CA ASN A 194 -7.46 -0.43 14.24
C ASN A 194 -7.99 0.01 12.87
N ALA A 195 -7.76 1.26 12.45
CA ALA A 195 -8.17 1.73 11.12
C ALA A 195 -7.48 0.94 10.02
N ASP A 196 -6.19 0.65 10.17
CA ASP A 196 -5.41 -0.17 9.26
C ASP A 196 -5.93 -1.62 9.20
N ALA A 197 -6.12 -2.26 10.35
CA ALA A 197 -6.67 -3.60 10.43
C ALA A 197 -8.10 -3.68 9.88
N GLU A 198 -8.97 -2.71 10.17
CA GLU A 198 -10.34 -2.67 9.64
C GLU A 198 -10.36 -2.45 8.12
N ALA A 199 -9.50 -1.59 7.57
CA ALA A 199 -9.35 -1.39 6.14
C ALA A 199 -9.04 -2.73 5.46
N SER A 200 -8.00 -3.40 5.91
CA SER A 200 -7.51 -4.64 5.31
C SER A 200 -8.48 -5.83 5.44
N HIS A 201 -9.30 -5.87 6.51
CA HIS A 201 -10.18 -7.03 6.77
C HIS A 201 -11.64 -6.83 6.35
N PHE A 202 -12.14 -5.59 6.29
CA PHE A 202 -13.55 -5.32 6.03
C PHE A 202 -13.82 -4.57 4.73
N LEU A 203 -12.84 -3.81 4.21
CA LEU A 203 -13.04 -2.94 3.05
C LEU A 203 -12.28 -3.42 1.81
N GLU A 204 -11.40 -4.39 1.96
CA GLU A 204 -10.47 -4.78 0.91
C GLU A 204 -10.54 -6.26 0.58
N GLU A 205 -10.32 -6.55 -0.69
CA GLU A 205 -10.39 -7.90 -1.25
C GLU A 205 -9.00 -8.44 -1.55
N VAL A 206 -8.92 -9.77 -1.59
CA VAL A 206 -7.81 -10.49 -2.21
C VAL A 206 -8.23 -10.80 -3.63
N ARG A 207 -7.48 -10.32 -4.61
CA ARG A 207 -7.73 -10.65 -6.02
C ARG A 207 -6.95 -11.89 -6.43
N GLU A 208 -7.60 -12.76 -7.20
CA GLU A 208 -6.92 -13.89 -7.83
C GLU A 208 -5.87 -13.37 -8.83
N PRO A 209 -4.68 -13.99 -8.87
CA PRO A 209 -3.64 -13.56 -9.78
C PRO A 209 -4.04 -13.78 -11.24
N GLU A 210 -3.60 -12.89 -12.11
CA GLU A 210 -3.70 -13.08 -13.56
C GLU A 210 -2.99 -14.37 -13.96
N LEU A 211 -3.65 -15.17 -14.79
CA LEU A 211 -3.14 -16.47 -15.26
C LEU A 211 -2.61 -16.34 -16.69
N PHE A 212 -1.55 -17.09 -16.98
CA PHE A 212 -0.85 -17.11 -18.25
C PHE A 212 -0.66 -18.54 -18.75
N THR A 213 -0.58 -18.69 -20.07
CA THR A 213 -0.19 -19.95 -20.70
C THR A 213 1.29 -20.26 -20.42
N ILE A 214 1.68 -21.51 -20.61
CA ILE A 214 3.08 -21.89 -20.49
C ILE A 214 3.97 -21.23 -21.56
N GLU A 215 3.40 -20.92 -22.73
CA GLU A 215 4.06 -20.22 -23.82
C GLU A 215 4.39 -18.77 -23.41
N GLU A 216 3.42 -18.05 -22.85
CA GLU A 216 3.60 -16.68 -22.33
C GLU A 216 4.64 -16.65 -21.19
N TYR A 217 4.59 -17.63 -20.27
CA TYR A 217 5.60 -17.75 -19.22
C TYR A 217 7.01 -17.96 -19.81
N ASN A 218 7.16 -18.86 -20.78
CA ASN A 218 8.44 -19.14 -21.42
C ASN A 218 8.99 -17.92 -22.17
N GLN A 219 8.11 -17.13 -22.78
CA GLN A 219 8.49 -15.87 -23.40
C GLN A 219 8.98 -14.86 -22.36
N TYR A 220 8.25 -14.67 -21.27
CA TYR A 220 8.64 -13.81 -20.16
C TYR A 220 10.04 -14.16 -19.62
N VAL A 221 10.31 -15.45 -19.39
CA VAL A 221 11.63 -15.91 -18.90
C VAL A 221 12.75 -15.56 -19.88
N LYS A 222 12.53 -15.70 -21.20
CA LYS A 222 13.52 -15.31 -22.22
C LYS A 222 13.78 -13.81 -22.21
N GLU A 223 12.73 -12.98 -22.11
CA GLU A 223 12.86 -11.52 -22.08
C GLU A 223 13.59 -11.04 -20.81
N LYS A 224 13.27 -11.64 -19.65
CA LYS A 224 13.97 -11.34 -18.38
C LYS A 224 15.45 -11.72 -18.46
N ALA A 225 15.78 -12.84 -19.08
CA ALA A 225 17.17 -13.28 -19.27
C ALA A 225 17.98 -12.38 -20.23
N MET A 226 17.34 -11.74 -21.20
CA MET A 226 18.00 -10.78 -22.10
C MET A 226 18.33 -9.47 -21.37
N LYS A 227 17.40 -8.95 -20.55
CA LYS A 227 17.60 -7.71 -19.76
C LYS A 227 18.70 -7.80 -18.70
N ILE A 228 19.02 -9.00 -18.22
CA ILE A 228 20.11 -9.20 -17.23
C ILE A 228 21.49 -9.19 -17.93
N ARG A 229 21.54 -9.35 -19.25
CA ARG A 229 22.79 -9.40 -20.02
C ARG A 229 23.20 -8.05 -20.63
N GLU A 230 22.31 -7.06 -20.58
CA GLU A 230 22.57 -5.65 -20.92
C GLU A 230 23.01 -4.85 -19.68
#